data_d1a42e6e46dea8cbec5a4c5c2060d918
#
_entry.id   d1a42e6e46dea8cbec5a4c5c2060d918
#
_cell.length_a   1.000
_cell.length_b   1.000
_cell.length_c   1.000
_cell.angle_alpha   90.00
_cell.angle_beta   90.00
_cell.angle_gamma   90.00
#
_symmetry.space_group_name_H-M   'P 1'
#
loop_
_entity.id
_entity.type
_entity.pdbx_description
1 polymer ?
#
loop_
_entity_poly.entity_id
_entity_poly.type
_entity_poly.pdbx_seq_one_letter_code
_entity_poly.pdbx_strand_id
1 'polypeptide(L)'
;EITTRLVGSEMCIRDRIGFVFQNYNLLPKTTAVENVELPLMYNPTYKAAQRREKAVNALIAVGLGDRLMHKSNQMSGGQMQRVAIARALVNDPAVILADEATGNLDTRTSFEILVLFQRLHAEGRTIIFVTHNPEIAQYSSRNITLRDGHVTADTVNTNILSAAEALARLPKNDD
;
A
#
# COMPACT_ATOMS: atom_id res chain seq x y z
N GLU A 1 -13.46 34.05 -4.58
CA GLU A 1 -14.30 33.40 -3.53
C GLU A 1 -14.16 31.87 -3.45
N ILE A 2 -13.19 31.26 -4.14
CA ILE A 2 -12.95 29.78 -4.10
C ILE A 2 -11.91 29.37 -3.05
N THR A 3 -11.15 30.33 -2.51
CA THR A 3 -10.00 30.05 -1.63
C THR A 3 -10.32 29.93 -0.13
N THR A 4 -11.51 30.33 0.31
CA THR A 4 -11.85 30.37 1.74
C THR A 4 -12.63 29.13 2.25
N ARG A 5 -13.05 28.23 1.37
CA ARG A 5 -13.81 27.03 1.75
C ARG A 5 -12.96 25.76 1.97
N LEU A 6 -11.65 25.85 1.75
CA LEU A 6 -10.72 24.71 1.91
C LEU A 6 -9.99 24.67 3.25
N VAL A 7 -10.28 25.61 4.17
CA VAL A 7 -9.65 25.69 5.49
C VAL A 7 -10.73 25.61 6.58
N GLY A 8 -11.28 24.42 6.74
CA GLY A 8 -12.20 24.19 7.85
C GLY A 8 -13.00 22.90 7.64
N SER A 9 -12.60 21.81 8.28
CA SER A 9 -13.30 20.53 8.42
C SER A 9 -13.41 19.61 7.20
N GLU A 10 -12.93 19.95 6.02
CA GLU A 10 -12.82 18.97 4.94
C GLU A 10 -11.45 18.30 5.01
N MET A 11 -11.44 17.00 5.28
CA MET A 11 -10.28 16.13 5.20
C MET A 11 -9.59 16.37 3.84
N CYS A 12 -8.33 16.78 3.85
CA CYS A 12 -7.59 17.09 2.62
C CYS A 12 -7.64 15.87 1.68
N ILE A 13 -7.80 16.08 0.37
CA ILE A 13 -7.76 14.99 -0.64
C ILE A 13 -6.54 14.10 -0.44
N ARG A 14 -5.41 14.68 -0.01
CA ARG A 14 -4.18 13.98 0.36
C ARG A 14 -4.38 12.90 1.42
N ASP A 15 -5.30 13.11 2.37
CA ASP A 15 -5.56 12.16 3.46
C ASP A 15 -6.46 11.01 3.01
N ARG A 16 -7.15 11.17 1.86
CA ARG A 16 -8.06 10.16 1.30
C ARG A 16 -7.41 9.21 0.31
N ILE A 17 -6.20 9.48 -0.14
CA ILE A 17 -5.48 8.68 -1.14
C ILE A 17 -4.13 8.25 -0.55
N GLY A 18 -3.92 6.95 -0.47
CA GLY A 18 -2.63 6.36 -0.14
C GLY A 18 -1.86 5.99 -1.40
N PHE A 19 -0.56 6.29 -1.45
CA PHE A 19 0.30 5.93 -2.58
C PHE A 19 1.32 4.87 -2.17
N VAL A 20 1.44 3.83 -2.98
CA VAL A 20 2.44 2.77 -2.86
C VAL A 20 3.22 2.70 -4.16
N PHE A 21 4.54 2.92 -4.11
CA PHE A 21 5.42 2.97 -5.28
C PHE A 21 6.27 1.71 -5.40
N GLN A 22 6.71 1.38 -6.61
CA GLN A 22 7.60 0.28 -6.92
C GLN A 22 8.92 0.35 -6.15
N ASN A 23 9.51 1.53 -6.01
CA ASN A 23 10.80 1.77 -5.34
C ASN A 23 10.65 2.11 -3.84
N TYR A 24 9.52 1.75 -3.23
CA TYR A 24 9.20 1.97 -1.81
C TYR A 24 9.18 3.45 -1.38
N ASN A 25 10.07 4.28 -1.92
CA ASN A 25 10.26 5.71 -1.61
C ASN A 25 10.31 5.98 -0.10
N LEU A 26 11.01 5.13 0.63
CA LEU A 26 11.29 5.32 2.06
C LEU A 26 12.42 6.33 2.23
N LEU A 27 12.32 7.13 3.29
CA LEU A 27 13.42 8.01 3.67
C LEU A 27 14.59 7.14 4.19
N PRO A 28 15.78 7.26 3.59
CA PRO A 28 16.95 6.58 4.08
C PRO A 28 17.34 7.16 5.45
N LYS A 29 17.97 6.35 6.30
CA LYS A 29 18.43 6.71 7.66
C LYS A 29 17.33 6.88 8.71
N THR A 30 16.05 6.89 8.34
CA THR A 30 14.91 6.89 9.27
C THR A 30 14.42 5.46 9.52
N THR A 31 13.78 5.27 10.66
CA THR A 31 13.19 3.98 11.05
C THR A 31 11.87 3.72 10.32
N ALA A 32 11.37 2.47 10.37
CA ALA A 32 10.07 2.11 9.79
C ALA A 32 8.96 2.98 10.36
N VAL A 33 8.91 3.13 11.67
CA VAL A 33 7.85 3.93 12.31
C VAL A 33 7.95 5.40 11.96
N GLU A 34 9.14 5.99 11.86
CA GLU A 34 9.32 7.38 11.42
C GLU A 34 8.87 7.59 9.97
N ASN A 35 9.13 6.63 9.07
CA ASN A 35 8.61 6.67 7.71
C ASN A 35 7.08 6.66 7.67
N VAL A 36 6.43 5.88 8.52
CA VAL A 36 4.97 5.79 8.58
C VAL A 36 4.34 7.00 9.29
N GLU A 37 5.06 7.65 10.21
CA GLU A 37 4.60 8.88 10.86
C GLU A 37 4.55 10.09 9.92
N LEU A 38 5.33 10.11 8.82
CA LEU A 38 5.47 11.27 7.94
C LEU A 38 4.14 11.86 7.44
N PRO A 39 3.19 11.09 6.88
CA PRO A 39 1.92 11.65 6.44
C PRO A 39 1.12 12.32 7.56
N LEU A 40 1.23 11.79 8.78
CA LEU A 40 0.52 12.32 9.96
C LEU A 40 1.10 13.66 10.45
N MET A 41 2.35 13.98 10.11
CA MET A 41 2.97 15.26 10.51
C MET A 41 2.30 16.46 9.83
N TYR A 42 1.69 16.25 8.68
CA TYR A 42 0.96 17.29 7.94
C TYR A 42 -0.49 17.45 8.42
N ASN A 43 -0.96 16.60 9.33
CA ASN A 43 -2.28 16.69 9.91
C ASN A 43 -2.20 17.32 11.31
N PRO A 44 -2.65 18.57 11.50
CA PRO A 44 -2.52 19.29 12.78
C PRO A 44 -3.38 18.68 13.90
N THR A 45 -4.30 17.79 13.57
CA THR A 45 -5.23 17.16 14.54
C THR A 45 -4.51 16.22 15.49
N TYR A 46 -3.38 15.60 15.04
CA TYR A 46 -2.69 14.59 15.84
C TYR A 46 -1.50 15.14 16.62
N LYS A 47 -1.48 14.92 17.93
CA LYS A 47 -0.31 15.15 18.78
C LYS A 47 0.77 14.08 18.50
N ALA A 48 2.02 14.36 18.87
CA ALA A 48 3.16 13.46 18.60
C ALA A 48 2.92 12.01 19.10
N ALA A 49 2.40 11.83 20.31
CA ALA A 49 2.09 10.50 20.86
C ALA A 49 1.05 9.75 20.02
N GLN A 50 0.01 10.44 19.57
CA GLN A 50 -1.05 9.84 18.72
C GLN A 50 -0.52 9.46 17.34
N ARG A 51 0.35 10.28 16.74
CA ARG A 51 1.01 9.95 15.47
C ARG A 51 1.83 8.67 15.61
N ARG A 52 2.62 8.59 16.68
CA ARG A 52 3.45 7.41 16.97
C ARG A 52 2.62 6.16 17.13
N GLU A 53 1.56 6.22 17.92
CA GLU A 53 0.63 5.11 18.14
C GLU A 53 -0.01 4.63 16.82
N LYS A 54 -0.53 5.55 16.00
CA LYS A 54 -1.09 5.22 14.69
C LYS A 54 -0.07 4.55 13.77
N ALA A 55 1.16 5.06 13.72
CA ALA A 55 2.22 4.49 12.90
C ALA A 55 2.60 3.07 13.36
N VAL A 56 2.70 2.84 14.66
CA VAL A 56 2.95 1.52 15.24
C VAL A 56 1.82 0.55 14.87
N ASN A 57 0.57 0.96 15.05
CA ASN A 57 -0.60 0.13 14.70
C ASN A 57 -0.64 -0.20 13.21
N ALA A 58 -0.32 0.75 12.33
CA ALA A 58 -0.24 0.51 10.88
C ALA A 58 0.86 -0.50 10.53
N LEU A 59 2.03 -0.46 11.18
CA LEU A 59 3.10 -1.43 11.00
C LEU A 59 2.72 -2.82 11.51
N ILE A 60 2.06 -2.92 12.65
CA ILE A 60 1.54 -4.19 13.17
C ILE A 60 0.53 -4.80 12.18
N ALA A 61 -0.36 -3.99 11.62
CA ALA A 61 -1.38 -4.44 10.66
C ALA A 61 -0.79 -5.05 9.38
N VAL A 62 0.42 -4.64 8.98
CA VAL A 62 1.13 -5.21 7.83
C VAL A 62 2.16 -6.29 8.23
N GLY A 63 2.20 -6.71 9.52
CA GLY A 63 3.06 -7.77 10.01
C GLY A 63 4.50 -7.36 10.29
N LEU A 64 4.74 -6.09 10.67
CA LEU A 64 6.06 -5.53 10.99
C LEU A 64 6.18 -5.02 12.43
N GLY A 65 5.42 -5.59 13.36
CA GLY A 65 5.43 -5.18 14.77
C GLY A 65 6.79 -5.38 15.47
N ASP A 66 7.60 -6.32 15.00
CA ASP A 66 8.96 -6.60 15.49
C ASP A 66 10.06 -5.76 14.81
N ARG A 67 9.70 -4.96 13.78
CA ARG A 67 10.64 -4.20 12.94
C ARG A 67 10.49 -2.68 13.03
N LEU A 68 9.78 -2.17 14.03
CA LEU A 68 9.43 -0.76 14.17
C LEU A 68 10.64 0.19 14.10
N MET A 69 11.76 -0.19 14.71
CA MET A 69 12.97 0.62 14.81
C MET A 69 14.02 0.31 13.75
N HIS A 70 13.76 -0.63 12.84
CA HIS A 70 14.67 -0.94 11.74
C HIS A 70 14.68 0.16 10.69
N LYS A 71 15.85 0.44 10.15
CA LYS A 71 16.05 1.36 9.01
C LYS A 71 15.90 0.61 7.69
N SER A 72 15.68 1.32 6.60
CA SER A 72 15.48 0.71 5.27
C SER A 72 16.64 -0.21 4.85
N ASN A 73 17.88 0.13 5.20
CA ASN A 73 19.06 -0.71 4.90
C ASN A 73 19.18 -1.97 5.77
N GLN A 74 18.30 -2.18 6.72
CA GLN A 74 18.21 -3.35 7.60
C GLN A 74 17.00 -4.22 7.28
N MET A 75 16.31 -3.95 6.17
CA MET A 75 15.08 -4.59 5.76
C MET A 75 15.20 -5.25 4.40
N SER A 76 14.49 -6.37 4.20
CA SER A 76 14.31 -6.95 2.87
C SER A 76 13.39 -6.08 1.99
N GLY A 77 13.40 -6.31 0.67
CA GLY A 77 12.52 -5.62 -0.28
C GLY A 77 11.04 -5.74 0.12
N GLY A 78 10.59 -6.93 0.49
CA GLY A 78 9.22 -7.17 0.96
C GLY A 78 8.88 -6.43 2.26
N GLN A 79 9.82 -6.36 3.20
CA GLN A 79 9.65 -5.58 4.42
C GLN A 79 9.55 -4.08 4.12
N MET A 80 10.41 -3.55 3.25
CA MET A 80 10.35 -2.16 2.80
C MET A 80 9.02 -1.83 2.11
N GLN A 81 8.50 -2.76 1.28
CA GLN A 81 7.20 -2.59 0.64
C GLN A 81 6.06 -2.58 1.66
N ARG A 82 6.10 -3.44 2.67
CA ARG A 82 5.12 -3.42 3.77
C ARG A 82 5.16 -2.11 4.56
N VAL A 83 6.35 -1.51 4.79
CA VAL A 83 6.46 -0.17 5.39
C VAL A 83 5.82 0.89 4.49
N ALA A 84 6.04 0.84 3.16
CA ALA A 84 5.41 1.77 2.21
C ALA A 84 3.88 1.63 2.22
N ILE A 85 3.36 0.40 2.30
CA ILE A 85 1.92 0.15 2.43
C ILE A 85 1.39 0.68 3.77
N ALA A 86 2.06 0.43 4.89
CA ALA A 86 1.68 0.96 6.20
C ALA A 86 1.64 2.49 6.20
N ARG A 87 2.62 3.14 5.55
CA ARG A 87 2.64 4.59 5.35
C ARG A 87 1.45 5.09 4.53
N ALA A 88 1.07 4.36 3.48
CA ALA A 88 -0.11 4.69 2.69
C ALA A 88 -1.41 4.57 3.48
N LEU A 89 -1.49 3.61 4.41
CA LEU A 89 -2.67 3.29 5.21
C LEU A 89 -2.88 4.20 6.43
N VAL A 90 -1.85 4.87 6.93
CA VAL A 90 -1.83 5.50 8.25
C VAL A 90 -2.87 6.61 8.45
N ASN A 91 -3.29 7.27 7.35
CA ASN A 91 -4.37 8.27 7.33
C ASN A 91 -5.75 7.67 7.06
N ASP A 92 -5.88 6.35 7.05
CA ASP A 92 -7.13 5.64 6.74
C ASP A 92 -7.74 6.07 5.39
N PRO A 93 -7.00 5.93 4.27
CA PRO A 93 -7.43 6.40 2.98
C PRO A 93 -8.60 5.56 2.42
N ALA A 94 -9.49 6.21 1.66
CA ALA A 94 -10.57 5.53 0.94
C ALA A 94 -10.04 4.78 -0.31
N VAL A 95 -8.95 5.27 -0.90
CA VAL A 95 -8.35 4.73 -2.12
C VAL A 95 -6.86 4.54 -1.91
N ILE A 96 -6.35 3.40 -2.35
CA ILE A 96 -4.92 3.11 -2.43
C ILE A 96 -4.53 2.98 -3.89
N LEU A 97 -3.56 3.80 -4.32
CA LEU A 97 -2.94 3.71 -5.64
C LEU A 97 -1.61 2.96 -5.49
N ALA A 98 -1.53 1.78 -6.05
CA ALA A 98 -0.36 0.92 -6.01
C ALA A 98 0.26 0.85 -7.41
N ASP A 99 1.38 1.55 -7.61
CA ASP A 99 2.09 1.62 -8.87
C ASP A 99 3.22 0.59 -8.86
N GLU A 100 3.06 -0.49 -9.65
CA GLU A 100 3.97 -1.63 -9.76
C GLU A 100 4.48 -2.15 -8.40
N ALA A 101 3.60 -2.21 -7.41
CA ALA A 101 3.97 -2.48 -6.02
C ALA A 101 4.61 -3.86 -5.77
N THR A 102 4.69 -4.73 -6.76
CA THR A 102 5.33 -6.05 -6.72
C THR A 102 6.52 -6.17 -7.69
N GLY A 103 6.80 -5.14 -8.49
CA GLY A 103 7.77 -5.22 -9.59
C GLY A 103 9.23 -5.49 -9.17
N ASN A 104 9.61 -5.13 -7.95
CA ASN A 104 10.96 -5.33 -7.40
C ASN A 104 11.05 -6.49 -6.38
N LEU A 105 10.04 -7.36 -6.33
CA LEU A 105 9.94 -8.43 -5.35
C LEU A 105 10.06 -9.80 -6.02
N ASP A 106 10.55 -10.77 -5.26
CA ASP A 106 10.47 -12.17 -5.67
C ASP A 106 9.01 -12.65 -5.72
N THR A 107 8.79 -13.80 -6.39
CA THR A 107 7.45 -14.32 -6.64
C THR A 107 6.65 -14.54 -5.35
N ARG A 108 7.27 -15.16 -4.34
CA ARG A 108 6.58 -15.45 -3.08
C ARG A 108 6.19 -14.17 -2.35
N THR A 109 7.12 -13.24 -2.19
CA THR A 109 6.87 -11.94 -1.56
C THR A 109 5.82 -11.13 -2.33
N SER A 110 5.82 -11.20 -3.66
CA SER A 110 4.79 -10.58 -4.51
C SER A 110 3.39 -11.09 -4.17
N PHE A 111 3.22 -12.40 -4.02
CA PHE A 111 1.93 -12.98 -3.62
C PHE A 111 1.55 -12.60 -2.19
N GLU A 112 2.50 -12.51 -1.26
CA GLU A 112 2.22 -12.01 0.10
C GLU A 112 1.68 -10.57 0.10
N ILE A 113 2.21 -9.70 -0.78
CA ILE A 113 1.70 -8.34 -0.95
C ILE A 113 0.32 -8.34 -1.60
N LEU A 114 0.06 -9.22 -2.59
CA LEU A 114 -1.28 -9.36 -3.17
C LEU A 114 -2.31 -9.85 -2.16
N VAL A 115 -1.96 -10.81 -1.30
CA VAL A 115 -2.82 -11.24 -0.18
C VAL A 115 -3.17 -10.06 0.72
N LEU A 116 -2.18 -9.22 1.04
CA LEU A 116 -2.41 -8.02 1.84
C LEU A 116 -3.39 -7.06 1.15
N PHE A 117 -3.23 -6.80 -0.16
CA PHE A 117 -4.15 -5.95 -0.91
C PHE A 117 -5.56 -6.55 -1.01
N GLN A 118 -5.71 -7.86 -1.27
CA GLN A 118 -7.04 -8.49 -1.29
C GLN A 118 -7.73 -8.42 0.08
N ARG A 119 -6.98 -8.57 1.18
CA ARG A 119 -7.52 -8.37 2.53
C ARG A 119 -8.00 -6.94 2.74
N LEU A 120 -7.19 -5.94 2.40
CA LEU A 120 -7.56 -4.52 2.52
C LEU A 120 -8.79 -4.18 1.68
N HIS A 121 -8.93 -4.79 0.49
CA HIS A 121 -10.12 -4.63 -0.34
C HIS A 121 -11.36 -5.25 0.33
N ALA A 122 -11.23 -6.44 0.90
CA ALA A 122 -12.31 -7.09 1.65
C ALA A 122 -12.76 -6.29 2.90
N GLU A 123 -11.86 -5.49 3.48
CA GLU A 123 -12.14 -4.52 4.54
C GLU A 123 -12.87 -3.24 4.04
N GLY A 124 -13.18 -3.14 2.73
CA GLY A 124 -13.95 -2.05 2.12
C GLY A 124 -13.12 -0.93 1.48
N ARG A 125 -11.79 -1.10 1.33
CA ARG A 125 -10.94 -0.09 0.67
C ARG A 125 -10.94 -0.29 -0.84
N THR A 126 -10.89 0.79 -1.59
CA THR A 126 -10.67 0.74 -3.04
C THR A 126 -9.17 0.65 -3.31
N ILE A 127 -8.76 -0.40 -4.03
CA ILE A 127 -7.36 -0.60 -4.45
C ILE A 127 -7.29 -0.41 -5.97
N ILE A 128 -6.47 0.51 -6.43
CA ILE A 128 -6.12 0.68 -7.83
C ILE A 128 -4.68 0.22 -7.99
N PHE A 129 -4.50 -0.90 -8.68
CA PHE A 129 -3.20 -1.52 -8.90
C PHE A 129 -2.77 -1.29 -10.35
N VAL A 130 -1.69 -0.55 -10.56
CA VAL A 130 -1.07 -0.36 -11.87
C VAL A 130 -0.02 -1.45 -12.07
N THR A 131 -0.13 -2.19 -13.16
CA THR A 131 0.84 -3.25 -13.49
C THR A 131 0.88 -3.49 -14.99
N HIS A 132 2.03 -3.87 -15.49
CA HIS A 132 2.20 -4.39 -16.85
C HIS A 132 2.17 -5.93 -16.88
N ASN A 133 2.04 -6.61 -15.73
CA ASN A 133 1.97 -8.06 -15.64
C ASN A 133 0.51 -8.55 -15.72
N PRO A 134 0.13 -9.25 -16.81
CA PRO A 134 -1.24 -9.75 -16.99
C PRO A 134 -1.64 -10.84 -15.99
N GLU A 135 -0.67 -11.54 -15.37
CA GLU A 135 -0.96 -12.53 -14.34
C GLU A 135 -1.51 -11.85 -13.08
N ILE A 136 -0.91 -10.72 -12.68
CA ILE A 136 -1.35 -9.94 -11.52
C ILE A 136 -2.76 -9.39 -11.72
N ALA A 137 -3.12 -9.02 -12.95
CA ALA A 137 -4.45 -8.51 -13.29
C ALA A 137 -5.59 -9.51 -12.99
N GLN A 138 -5.30 -10.83 -12.95
CA GLN A 138 -6.29 -11.87 -12.64
C GLN A 138 -6.76 -11.84 -11.18
N TYR A 139 -6.03 -11.16 -10.30
CA TYR A 139 -6.34 -11.03 -8.86
C TYR A 139 -7.21 -9.80 -8.55
N SER A 140 -7.63 -9.03 -9.55
CA SER A 140 -8.48 -7.86 -9.44
C SER A 140 -9.89 -8.10 -9.98
N SER A 141 -10.87 -7.32 -9.49
CA SER A 141 -12.28 -7.43 -9.88
C SER A 141 -12.62 -6.71 -11.18
N ARG A 142 -11.80 -5.74 -11.61
CA ARG A 142 -11.98 -4.96 -12.84
C ARG A 142 -10.63 -4.62 -13.43
N ASN A 143 -10.48 -4.80 -14.73
CA ASN A 143 -9.26 -4.53 -15.45
C ASN A 143 -9.50 -3.45 -16.51
N ILE A 144 -8.76 -2.35 -16.42
CA ILE A 144 -8.76 -1.26 -17.38
C ILE A 144 -7.42 -1.29 -18.10
N THR A 145 -7.46 -1.53 -19.43
CA THR A 145 -6.23 -1.54 -20.24
C THR A 145 -6.07 -0.19 -20.92
N LEU A 146 -4.89 0.41 -20.71
CA LEU A 146 -4.49 1.65 -21.36
C LEU A 146 -3.40 1.37 -22.41
N ARG A 147 -3.53 2.03 -23.57
CA ARG A 147 -2.50 2.06 -24.60
C ARG A 147 -2.41 3.46 -25.17
N ASP A 148 -1.22 4.00 -25.25
CA ASP A 148 -0.94 5.35 -25.80
C ASP A 148 -1.84 6.44 -25.18
N GLY A 149 -2.09 6.36 -23.86
CA GLY A 149 -2.93 7.30 -23.12
C GLY A 149 -4.44 7.13 -23.28
N HIS A 150 -4.88 6.12 -24.05
CA HIS A 150 -6.29 5.83 -24.28
C HIS A 150 -6.71 4.52 -23.61
N VAL A 151 -7.95 4.47 -23.10
CA VAL A 151 -8.56 3.23 -22.62
C VAL A 151 -8.93 2.37 -23.82
N THR A 152 -8.32 1.19 -23.93
CA THR A 152 -8.57 0.24 -25.03
C THR A 152 -9.47 -0.91 -24.61
N ALA A 153 -9.53 -1.24 -23.32
CA ALA A 153 -10.46 -2.22 -22.76
C ALA A 153 -10.83 -1.86 -21.33
N ASP A 154 -12.05 -2.21 -20.94
CA ASP A 154 -12.58 -2.09 -19.59
C ASP A 154 -13.43 -3.34 -19.32
N THR A 155 -12.92 -4.26 -18.49
CA THR A 155 -13.51 -5.58 -18.29
C THR A 155 -13.70 -5.89 -16.83
N VAL A 156 -14.88 -6.41 -16.48
CA VAL A 156 -15.16 -6.96 -15.15
C VAL A 156 -14.65 -8.39 -15.10
N ASN A 157 -13.83 -8.71 -14.12
CA ASN A 157 -13.37 -10.06 -13.87
C ASN A 157 -14.35 -10.77 -12.94
N THR A 158 -15.08 -11.74 -13.48
CA THR A 158 -16.03 -12.57 -12.71
C THR A 158 -15.38 -13.78 -12.03
N ASN A 159 -14.13 -14.08 -12.36
CA ASN A 159 -13.36 -15.19 -11.78
C ASN A 159 -12.07 -14.69 -11.15
N ILE A 160 -12.20 -13.95 -10.04
CA ILE A 160 -11.07 -13.37 -9.31
C ILE A 160 -10.27 -14.49 -8.64
N LEU A 161 -8.98 -14.57 -8.94
CA LEU A 161 -8.10 -15.54 -8.31
C LEU A 161 -7.78 -15.14 -6.86
N SER A 162 -7.66 -16.17 -5.99
CA SER A 162 -7.21 -15.97 -4.61
C SER A 162 -5.68 -15.94 -4.53
N ALA A 163 -5.14 -14.81 -4.12
CA ALA A 163 -3.69 -14.69 -3.88
C ALA A 163 -3.22 -15.60 -2.74
N ALA A 164 -4.07 -15.85 -1.74
CA ALA A 164 -3.76 -16.76 -0.64
C ALA A 164 -3.62 -18.20 -1.11
N GLU A 165 -4.50 -18.67 -2.02
CA GLU A 165 -4.38 -20.00 -2.59
C GLU A 165 -3.15 -20.14 -3.48
N ALA A 166 -2.85 -19.12 -4.30
CA ALA A 166 -1.65 -19.10 -5.12
C ALA A 166 -0.38 -19.15 -4.25
N LEU A 167 -0.33 -18.36 -3.19
CA LEU A 167 0.78 -18.36 -2.23
C LEU A 167 0.96 -19.73 -1.56
N ALA A 168 -0.14 -20.42 -1.22
CA ALA A 168 -0.10 -21.74 -0.57
C ALA A 168 0.48 -22.83 -1.48
N ARG A 169 0.40 -22.67 -2.82
CA ARG A 169 0.94 -23.59 -3.82
C ARG A 169 2.43 -23.37 -4.11
N LEU A 170 2.97 -22.23 -3.73
CA LEU A 170 4.40 -21.96 -3.92
C LEU A 170 5.24 -22.75 -2.90
N PRO A 171 6.42 -23.27 -3.33
CA PRO A 171 7.34 -23.93 -2.41
C PRO A 171 7.66 -23.00 -1.24
N LYS A 172 7.69 -23.56 -0.03
CA LYS A 172 8.23 -22.82 1.12
C LYS A 172 9.71 -22.61 0.85
N ASN A 173 10.20 -21.36 1.01
CA ASN A 173 11.64 -21.15 1.05
C ASN A 173 12.14 -21.88 2.29
N ASP A 174 12.89 -22.97 2.09
CA ASP A 174 13.69 -23.55 3.15
C ASP A 174 14.83 -22.55 3.40
N ASP A 175 14.72 -21.80 4.50
CA ASP A 175 15.80 -20.95 5.05
C ASP A 175 16.87 -21.83 5.71
#